data_bf05bc8b96b0aaa049394e9c0608e7f9
#
_entry.id   bf05bc8b96b0aaa049394e9c0608e7f9
#
_cell.length_a   1.000
_cell.length_b   1.000
_cell.length_c   1.000
_cell.angle_alpha   90.00
_cell.angle_beta   90.00
_cell.angle_gamma   90.00
#
_symmetry.space_group_name_H-M   'P 1'
#
loop_
_entity.id
_entity.type
_entity.pdbx_description
1 polymer ?
#
loop_
_entity_poly.entity_id
_entity_poly.type
_entity_poly.pdbx_seq_one_letter_code
_entity_poly.pdbx_strand_id
1 'polypeptide(L)'
;MEKQPHVILGQEMLKSRDGAEKDEGELTGGKRLVRDLHRKFGHFADVIVADALYLNAPFLNTVLDCHMDAVIRLKDEERLIYKDAKGLFEKGEGRKDGFRRGRKRIEAWDTSGFEMEGVTVPLRVVRFCEHEEKKDGTEEVHWVWLVTTSDVVPYEILWKMMHKRWNIEENVFHQLKTYYYAKHCYCHAGVEAVFLLTLVAFNIRELYLYRRIHWFKGSRVTRKSVTRIFRDDLLVENYCSLLYQEGG
;
A
#
# COMPACT_ATOMS: atom_id res chain seq x y z
N MET A 1 -2.24 2.02 -18.47
CA MET A 1 -3.02 1.36 -17.40
C MET A 1 -2.24 0.16 -16.90
N GLU A 2 -2.14 -0.02 -15.60
CA GLU A 2 -1.51 -1.21 -15.01
C GLU A 2 -2.32 -2.48 -15.35
N LYS A 3 -1.60 -3.59 -15.51
CA LYS A 3 -2.22 -4.87 -15.92
C LYS A 3 -2.98 -5.57 -14.77
N GLN A 4 -2.94 -5.03 -13.55
CA GLN A 4 -3.57 -5.62 -12.36
C GLN A 4 -4.53 -4.61 -11.73
N PRO A 5 -5.71 -5.03 -11.26
CA PRO A 5 -6.63 -4.15 -10.56
C PRO A 5 -6.11 -3.82 -9.16
N HIS A 6 -6.39 -2.62 -8.69
CA HIS A 6 -6.21 -2.26 -7.29
C HIS A 6 -7.55 -2.49 -6.57
N VAL A 7 -7.60 -3.51 -5.73
CA VAL A 7 -8.82 -3.85 -5.00
C VAL A 7 -8.63 -3.53 -3.52
N ILE A 8 -9.58 -2.80 -2.95
CA ILE A 8 -9.63 -2.47 -1.53
C ILE A 8 -10.38 -3.60 -0.84
N LEU A 9 -9.71 -4.37 0.00
CA LEU A 9 -10.30 -5.52 0.69
C LEU A 9 -11.07 -5.11 1.95
N GLY A 10 -10.69 -4.01 2.58
CA GLY A 10 -11.34 -3.53 3.78
C GLY A 10 -10.87 -2.16 4.21
N GLN A 11 -11.55 -1.64 5.20
CA GLN A 11 -11.21 -0.41 5.90
C GLN A 11 -11.38 -0.62 7.40
N GLU A 12 -10.74 0.21 8.18
CA GLU A 12 -10.92 0.24 9.63
C GLU A 12 -11.10 1.69 10.09
N MET A 13 -12.18 1.93 10.79
CA MET A 13 -12.44 3.24 11.39
C MET A 13 -11.74 3.32 12.74
N LEU A 14 -10.91 4.33 12.90
CA LEU A 14 -10.30 4.62 14.19
C LEU A 14 -11.38 5.19 15.13
N LYS A 15 -11.49 4.62 16.31
CA LYS A 15 -12.46 5.07 17.32
C LYS A 15 -11.95 6.32 18.01
N SER A 16 -12.76 7.36 18.01
CA SER A 16 -12.57 8.50 18.89
C SER A 16 -12.81 8.08 20.34
N ARG A 17 -12.28 8.87 21.29
CA ARG A 17 -12.36 8.65 22.74
C ARG A 17 -13.69 8.03 23.17
N ASP A 18 -13.68 6.74 23.44
CA ASP A 18 -14.82 6.01 24.00
C ASP A 18 -14.50 5.73 25.48
N GLY A 19 -14.47 6.81 26.29
CA GLY A 19 -14.10 6.76 27.70
C GLY A 19 -12.60 6.67 28.01
N ALA A 20 -11.73 6.66 26.99
CA ALA A 20 -10.27 6.65 27.14
C ALA A 20 -9.67 8.08 27.10
N GLU A 21 -8.46 8.26 27.67
CA GLU A 21 -7.78 9.55 27.67
C GLU A 21 -7.34 10.03 26.28
N LYS A 22 -7.13 9.09 25.33
CA LYS A 22 -6.63 9.37 23.97
C LYS A 22 -7.46 8.64 22.94
N ASP A 23 -7.50 9.20 21.72
CA ASP A 23 -8.05 8.54 20.56
C ASP A 23 -7.28 7.25 20.23
N GLU A 24 -7.95 6.29 19.58
CA GLU A 24 -7.33 5.04 19.14
C GLU A 24 -6.24 5.31 18.11
N GLY A 25 -5.07 4.72 18.30
CA GLY A 25 -3.94 4.84 17.39
C GLY A 25 -4.08 3.97 16.14
N GLU A 26 -3.48 4.42 15.04
CA GLU A 26 -3.46 3.74 13.73
C GLU A 26 -2.95 2.29 13.83
N LEU A 27 -1.98 2.01 14.69
CA LEU A 27 -1.44 0.67 14.91
C LEU A 27 -2.49 -0.31 15.46
N THR A 28 -3.39 0.15 16.34
CA THR A 28 -4.46 -0.68 16.89
C THR A 28 -5.50 -0.98 15.81
N GLY A 29 -5.90 0.02 15.05
CA GLY A 29 -6.80 -0.16 13.90
C GLY A 29 -6.19 -1.09 12.85
N GLY A 30 -4.91 -0.92 12.52
CA GLY A 30 -4.20 -1.77 11.56
C GLY A 30 -4.18 -3.25 11.96
N LYS A 31 -3.89 -3.56 13.23
CA LYS A 31 -3.96 -4.94 13.75
C LYS A 31 -5.37 -5.54 13.67
N ARG A 32 -6.38 -4.73 14.01
CA ARG A 32 -7.78 -5.16 13.92
C ARG A 32 -8.16 -5.45 12.46
N LEU A 33 -7.79 -4.58 11.53
CA LEU A 33 -8.03 -4.77 10.11
C LEU A 33 -7.42 -6.08 9.59
N VAL A 34 -6.16 -6.37 9.90
CA VAL A 34 -5.48 -7.61 9.47
C VAL A 34 -6.23 -8.84 9.99
N ARG A 35 -6.58 -8.87 11.28
CA ARG A 35 -7.33 -9.99 11.88
C ARG A 35 -8.71 -10.15 11.27
N ASP A 36 -9.41 -9.05 11.03
CA ASP A 36 -10.76 -9.07 10.43
C ASP A 36 -10.74 -9.56 8.98
N LEU A 37 -9.75 -9.15 8.20
CA LEU A 37 -9.55 -9.66 6.84
C LEU A 37 -9.24 -11.16 6.85
N HIS A 38 -8.34 -11.59 7.74
CA HIS A 38 -8.02 -13.02 7.88
C HIS A 38 -9.24 -13.84 8.30
N ARG A 39 -10.04 -13.36 9.25
CA ARG A 39 -11.27 -14.02 9.69
C ARG A 39 -12.29 -14.13 8.56
N LYS A 40 -12.42 -13.11 7.70
CA LYS A 40 -13.42 -13.06 6.61
C LYS A 40 -13.01 -13.86 5.37
N PHE A 41 -11.74 -13.82 5.02
CA PHE A 41 -11.23 -14.32 3.74
C PHE A 41 -10.22 -15.47 3.87
N GLY A 42 -9.88 -15.88 5.10
CA GLY A 42 -8.83 -16.86 5.33
C GLY A 42 -7.45 -16.32 4.96
N HIS A 43 -6.63 -17.12 4.31
CA HIS A 43 -5.31 -16.72 3.82
C HIS A 43 -5.45 -15.85 2.56
N PHE A 44 -5.69 -14.56 2.75
CA PHE A 44 -5.98 -13.60 1.68
C PHE A 44 -4.73 -13.00 1.02
N ALA A 45 -3.56 -13.16 1.64
CA ALA A 45 -2.28 -12.68 1.14
C ALA A 45 -1.13 -13.51 1.74
N ASP A 46 -0.03 -13.65 1.01
CA ASP A 46 1.20 -14.25 1.52
C ASP A 46 2.02 -13.21 2.29
N VAL A 47 1.98 -11.94 1.90
CA VAL A 47 2.80 -10.87 2.44
C VAL A 47 1.99 -9.59 2.64
N ILE A 48 2.12 -8.98 3.81
CA ILE A 48 1.62 -7.65 4.12
C ILE A 48 2.77 -6.64 3.99
N VAL A 49 2.58 -5.64 3.15
CA VAL A 49 3.55 -4.54 2.98
C VAL A 49 3.03 -3.29 3.65
N ALA A 50 3.79 -2.73 4.60
CA ALA A 50 3.36 -1.55 5.34
C ALA A 50 4.46 -0.48 5.49
N ASP A 51 4.10 0.71 6.00
CA ASP A 51 5.05 1.79 6.24
C ASP A 51 5.80 1.60 7.57
N ALA A 52 6.79 2.44 7.81
CA ALA A 52 7.69 2.41 8.97
C ALA A 52 6.96 2.47 10.33
N LEU A 53 5.79 3.09 10.40
CA LEU A 53 4.94 3.12 11.59
C LEU A 53 4.63 1.71 12.11
N TYR A 54 4.46 0.75 11.20
CA TYR A 54 4.07 -0.63 11.51
C TYR A 54 5.25 -1.53 11.90
N LEU A 55 6.48 -1.02 11.95
CA LEU A 55 7.63 -1.77 12.45
C LEU A 55 7.61 -1.83 13.97
N ASN A 56 6.77 -2.66 14.52
CA ASN A 56 6.65 -2.94 15.95
C ASN A 56 6.23 -4.38 16.20
N ALA A 57 6.64 -4.95 17.32
CA ALA A 57 6.38 -6.35 17.65
C ALA A 57 4.89 -6.72 17.68
N PRO A 58 3.97 -5.93 18.26
CA PRO A 58 2.55 -6.28 18.26
C PRO A 58 1.92 -6.38 16.87
N PHE A 59 2.35 -5.57 15.89
CA PHE A 59 1.86 -5.65 14.53
C PHE A 59 2.47 -6.84 13.78
N LEU A 60 3.79 -7.01 13.86
CA LEU A 60 4.49 -8.12 13.22
C LEU A 60 3.93 -9.47 13.70
N ASN A 61 3.77 -9.65 15.01
CA ASN A 61 3.18 -10.87 15.56
C ASN A 61 1.73 -11.06 15.10
N THR A 62 0.93 -9.98 14.97
CA THR A 62 -0.43 -10.09 14.42
C THR A 62 -0.43 -10.63 12.98
N VAL A 63 0.52 -10.20 12.14
CA VAL A 63 0.65 -10.69 10.77
C VAL A 63 1.08 -12.16 10.76
N LEU A 64 2.06 -12.53 11.59
CA LEU A 64 2.55 -13.91 11.75
C LEU A 64 1.45 -14.85 12.29
N ASP A 65 0.66 -14.41 13.26
CA ASP A 65 -0.48 -15.17 13.80
C ASP A 65 -1.56 -15.46 12.73
N CYS A 66 -1.63 -14.61 11.71
CA CYS A 66 -2.48 -14.82 10.55
C CYS A 66 -1.80 -15.62 9.42
N HIS A 67 -0.66 -16.26 9.69
CA HIS A 67 0.12 -17.06 8.74
C HIS A 67 0.56 -16.29 7.48
N MET A 68 0.89 -15.02 7.64
CA MET A 68 1.40 -14.14 6.59
C MET A 68 2.76 -13.58 6.98
N ASP A 69 3.55 -13.19 5.98
CA ASP A 69 4.78 -12.46 6.19
C ASP A 69 4.56 -10.93 6.17
N ALA A 70 5.47 -10.20 6.81
CA ALA A 70 5.48 -8.75 6.80
C ALA A 70 6.72 -8.21 6.05
N VAL A 71 6.52 -7.16 5.25
CA VAL A 71 7.58 -6.34 4.66
C VAL A 71 7.35 -4.90 5.07
N ILE A 72 8.20 -4.38 5.93
CA ILE A 72 8.03 -3.05 6.54
C ILE A 72 9.22 -2.16 6.17
N ARG A 73 8.94 -0.89 5.86
CA ARG A 73 9.99 0.08 5.63
C ARG A 73 10.72 0.42 6.95
N LEU A 74 12.05 0.41 6.93
CA LEU A 74 12.89 0.84 8.03
C LEU A 74 13.39 2.26 7.74
N LYS A 75 12.93 3.25 8.51
CA LYS A 75 13.29 4.66 8.36
C LYS A 75 14.04 5.22 9.57
N ASP A 76 13.80 4.64 10.73
CA ASP A 76 14.33 5.13 12.00
C ASP A 76 15.75 4.59 12.20
N GLU A 77 16.73 5.47 12.06
CA GLU A 77 18.16 5.17 12.15
C GLU A 77 18.62 4.93 13.61
N GLU A 78 17.82 5.34 14.59
CA GLU A 78 18.12 5.14 16.01
C GLU A 78 17.82 3.72 16.50
N ARG A 79 17.03 2.95 15.73
CA ARG A 79 16.70 1.57 16.08
C ARG A 79 17.95 0.68 16.08
N LEU A 80 18.05 -0.20 17.07
CA LEU A 80 19.16 -1.16 17.17
C LEU A 80 19.30 -1.98 15.88
N ILE A 81 18.20 -2.53 15.37
CA ILE A 81 18.19 -3.32 14.13
C ILE A 81 18.76 -2.55 12.92
N TYR A 82 18.56 -1.23 12.85
CA TYR A 82 19.17 -0.41 11.79
C TYR A 82 20.67 -0.29 12.00
N LYS A 83 21.12 0.02 13.23
CA LYS A 83 22.54 0.20 13.58
C LYS A 83 23.32 -1.08 13.36
N ASP A 84 22.78 -2.20 13.79
CA ASP A 84 23.40 -3.53 13.64
C ASP A 84 23.52 -3.91 12.16
N ALA A 85 22.44 -3.80 11.39
CA ALA A 85 22.46 -4.08 9.97
C ALA A 85 23.39 -3.13 9.20
N LYS A 86 23.42 -1.85 9.54
CA LYS A 86 24.33 -0.87 8.94
C LYS A 86 25.79 -1.26 9.18
N GLY A 87 26.13 -1.62 10.42
CA GLY A 87 27.49 -2.05 10.77
C GLY A 87 27.97 -3.29 9.99
N LEU A 88 27.07 -4.28 9.73
CA LEU A 88 27.37 -5.43 8.91
C LEU A 88 27.56 -5.07 7.43
N PHE A 89 26.62 -4.27 6.89
CA PHE A 89 26.66 -3.90 5.47
C PHE A 89 27.83 -2.97 5.11
N GLU A 90 28.30 -2.13 6.03
CA GLU A 90 29.50 -1.30 5.85
C GLU A 90 30.80 -2.14 5.81
N LYS A 91 30.81 -3.30 6.46
CA LYS A 91 31.89 -4.29 6.35
C LYS A 91 31.82 -5.14 5.09
N GLY A 92 30.81 -4.90 4.24
CA GLY A 92 30.61 -5.66 2.99
C GLY A 92 29.80 -6.94 3.17
N GLU A 93 29.32 -7.25 4.37
CA GLU A 93 28.50 -8.43 4.60
C GLU A 93 27.16 -8.34 3.88
N GLY A 94 26.61 -9.46 3.48
CA GLY A 94 25.28 -9.54 2.87
C GLY A 94 25.16 -8.89 1.47
N ARG A 95 26.26 -8.44 0.85
CA ARG A 95 26.20 -7.86 -0.50
C ARG A 95 25.67 -8.87 -1.51
N LYS A 96 24.73 -8.46 -2.34
CA LYS A 96 24.10 -9.25 -3.40
C LYS A 96 24.45 -8.67 -4.77
N ASP A 97 24.20 -9.49 -5.79
CA ASP A 97 24.32 -9.02 -7.17
C ASP A 97 23.35 -7.87 -7.41
N GLY A 98 23.84 -6.81 -8.07
CA GLY A 98 23.00 -5.68 -8.45
C GLY A 98 22.06 -6.04 -9.59
N PHE A 99 20.94 -5.34 -9.70
CA PHE A 99 19.98 -5.51 -10.79
C PHE A 99 19.54 -4.17 -11.39
N ARG A 100 18.90 -4.21 -12.55
CA ARG A 100 18.37 -3.02 -13.21
C ARG A 100 16.86 -3.09 -13.35
N ARG A 101 16.19 -1.93 -13.18
CA ARG A 101 14.75 -1.73 -13.43
C ARG A 101 14.52 -0.39 -14.11
N GLY A 102 14.22 -0.44 -15.42
CA GLY A 102 14.12 0.77 -16.22
C GLY A 102 15.45 1.53 -16.24
N ARG A 103 15.44 2.78 -15.79
CA ARG A 103 16.63 3.65 -15.71
C ARG A 103 17.39 3.51 -14.39
N LYS A 104 16.88 2.74 -13.44
CA LYS A 104 17.51 2.56 -12.13
C LYS A 104 18.47 1.39 -12.13
N ARG A 105 19.69 1.63 -11.62
CA ARG A 105 20.65 0.61 -11.22
C ARG A 105 20.51 0.44 -9.71
N ILE A 106 20.31 -0.77 -9.24
CA ILE A 106 20.05 -1.08 -7.84
C ILE A 106 21.16 -1.97 -7.31
N GLU A 107 21.80 -1.55 -6.24
CA GLU A 107 22.70 -2.37 -5.44
C GLU A 107 21.94 -2.85 -4.20
N ALA A 108 22.22 -4.06 -3.71
CA ALA A 108 21.51 -4.65 -2.61
C ALA A 108 22.44 -5.28 -1.58
N TRP A 109 22.03 -5.20 -0.32
CA TRP A 109 22.59 -5.93 0.83
C TRP A 109 21.44 -6.60 1.57
N ASP A 110 21.64 -7.82 2.00
CA ASP A 110 20.58 -8.67 2.50
C ASP A 110 21.12 -9.69 3.51
N THR A 111 20.66 -9.60 4.73
CA THR A 111 21.09 -10.46 5.83
C THR A 111 19.92 -10.79 6.75
N SER A 112 19.84 -12.06 7.15
CA SER A 112 18.85 -12.58 8.11
C SER A 112 19.47 -12.74 9.51
N GLY A 113 18.63 -13.03 10.50
CA GLY A 113 19.06 -13.37 11.85
C GLY A 113 19.05 -12.19 12.83
N PHE A 114 18.40 -11.08 12.47
CA PHE A 114 18.23 -9.98 13.41
C PHE A 114 17.12 -10.27 14.40
N GLU A 115 17.35 -9.95 15.66
CA GLU A 115 16.35 -10.04 16.71
C GLU A 115 15.74 -8.65 16.98
N MET A 116 14.45 -8.64 17.25
CA MET A 116 13.74 -7.46 17.73
C MET A 116 12.88 -7.86 18.94
N GLU A 117 13.02 -7.12 20.02
CA GLU A 117 12.32 -7.39 21.28
C GLU A 117 10.81 -7.57 21.05
N GLY A 118 10.31 -8.69 21.58
CA GLY A 118 8.89 -9.05 21.49
C GLY A 118 8.42 -9.62 20.15
N VAL A 119 9.29 -9.77 19.15
CA VAL A 119 8.98 -10.48 17.89
C VAL A 119 9.35 -11.96 18.04
N THR A 120 8.48 -12.84 17.56
CA THR A 120 8.57 -14.29 17.79
C THR A 120 9.51 -15.02 16.82
N VAL A 121 9.94 -14.35 15.76
CA VAL A 121 10.82 -14.90 14.72
C VAL A 121 12.01 -13.98 14.46
N PRO A 122 13.16 -14.51 14.00
CA PRO A 122 14.24 -13.66 13.54
C PRO A 122 13.80 -12.85 12.31
N LEU A 123 14.34 -11.65 12.20
CA LEU A 123 14.04 -10.73 11.12
C LEU A 123 15.17 -10.71 10.09
N ARG A 124 14.80 -10.39 8.87
CA ARG A 124 15.72 -10.16 7.76
C ARG A 124 15.71 -8.70 7.40
N VAL A 125 16.90 -8.10 7.24
CA VAL A 125 17.07 -6.70 6.84
C VAL A 125 17.64 -6.65 5.44
N VAL A 126 17.02 -5.85 4.58
CA VAL A 126 17.46 -5.62 3.21
C VAL A 126 17.66 -4.13 2.98
N ARG A 127 18.82 -3.75 2.46
CA ARG A 127 19.16 -2.38 2.06
C ARG A 127 19.34 -2.31 0.56
N PHE A 128 18.76 -1.30 -0.07
CA PHE A 128 18.96 -0.98 -1.48
C PHE A 128 19.56 0.40 -1.65
N CYS A 129 20.49 0.52 -2.60
CA CYS A 129 20.99 1.78 -3.13
C CYS A 129 20.53 1.91 -4.57
N GLU A 130 19.63 2.85 -4.83
CA GLU A 130 19.07 3.11 -6.14
C GLU A 130 19.80 4.29 -6.78
N HIS A 131 20.37 4.06 -7.94
CA HIS A 131 20.99 5.07 -8.78
C HIS A 131 20.09 5.34 -9.97
N GLU A 132 19.55 6.55 -10.07
CA GLU A 132 18.69 6.96 -11.18
C GLU A 132 19.34 8.10 -11.97
N GLU A 133 19.63 7.83 -13.24
CA GLU A 133 20.13 8.85 -14.17
C GLU A 133 18.95 9.69 -14.65
N LYS A 134 18.98 10.99 -14.36
CA LYS A 134 18.00 11.96 -14.83
C LYS A 134 18.24 12.35 -16.28
N LYS A 135 17.22 12.97 -16.88
CA LYS A 135 17.30 13.45 -18.28
C LYS A 135 18.35 14.53 -18.51
N ASP A 136 18.74 15.25 -17.47
CA ASP A 136 19.77 16.29 -17.47
C ASP A 136 21.19 15.74 -17.26
N GLY A 137 21.36 14.41 -17.15
CA GLY A 137 22.64 13.74 -16.92
C GLY A 137 23.07 13.71 -15.46
N THR A 138 22.26 14.22 -14.52
CA THR A 138 22.55 14.10 -13.09
C THR A 138 22.14 12.73 -12.55
N GLU A 139 22.94 12.17 -11.64
CA GLU A 139 22.63 10.94 -10.94
C GLU A 139 22.00 11.27 -9.59
N GLU A 140 20.84 10.66 -9.30
CA GLU A 140 20.19 10.73 -8.00
C GLU A 140 20.31 9.40 -7.28
N VAL A 141 20.73 9.43 -6.01
CA VAL A 141 20.94 8.24 -5.20
C VAL A 141 19.92 8.19 -4.08
N HIS A 142 19.17 7.10 -4.00
CA HIS A 142 18.16 6.87 -2.96
C HIS A 142 18.46 5.60 -2.19
N TRP A 143 18.40 5.70 -0.86
CA TRP A 143 18.53 4.56 0.02
C TRP A 143 17.16 4.07 0.50
N VAL A 144 16.94 2.77 0.38
CA VAL A 144 15.71 2.12 0.85
C VAL A 144 16.10 0.96 1.76
N TRP A 145 15.55 0.96 2.96
CA TRP A 145 15.77 -0.09 3.94
C TRP A 145 14.44 -0.78 4.26
N LEU A 146 14.48 -2.09 4.35
CA LEU A 146 13.33 -2.94 4.65
C LEU A 146 13.66 -3.90 5.77
N VAL A 147 12.64 -4.23 6.56
CA VAL A 147 12.64 -5.36 7.49
C VAL A 147 11.54 -6.31 7.03
N THR A 148 11.84 -7.60 7.00
CA THR A 148 10.84 -8.62 6.67
C THR A 148 10.95 -9.83 7.60
N THR A 149 9.82 -10.50 7.82
CA THR A 149 9.75 -11.80 8.50
C THR A 149 10.01 -12.96 7.55
N SER A 150 10.00 -12.72 6.24
CA SER A 150 10.17 -13.76 5.22
C SER A 150 11.62 -14.01 4.87
N ASP A 151 12.06 -15.25 5.01
CA ASP A 151 13.38 -15.70 4.57
C ASP A 151 13.42 -16.18 3.12
N VAL A 152 12.24 -16.43 2.51
CA VAL A 152 12.14 -17.07 1.20
C VAL A 152 11.94 -16.10 0.04
N VAL A 153 11.39 -14.90 0.30
CA VAL A 153 11.10 -13.92 -0.76
C VAL A 153 12.41 -13.33 -1.29
N PRO A 154 12.70 -13.42 -2.61
CA PRO A 154 13.90 -12.82 -3.21
C PRO A 154 13.96 -11.31 -2.98
N TYR A 155 15.16 -10.75 -2.75
CA TYR A 155 15.34 -9.33 -2.47
C TYR A 155 14.84 -8.42 -3.62
N GLU A 156 14.94 -8.85 -4.88
CA GLU A 156 14.41 -8.09 -6.03
C GLU A 156 12.86 -8.00 -5.98
N ILE A 157 12.21 -9.03 -5.42
CA ILE A 157 10.76 -9.03 -5.22
C ILE A 157 10.40 -8.14 -4.05
N LEU A 158 11.16 -8.16 -2.94
CA LEU A 158 10.99 -7.25 -1.80
C LEU A 158 11.10 -5.79 -2.26
N TRP A 159 12.10 -5.47 -3.07
CA TRP A 159 12.24 -4.13 -3.67
C TRP A 159 10.98 -3.75 -4.47
N LYS A 160 10.50 -4.63 -5.33
CA LYS A 160 9.30 -4.41 -6.14
C LYS A 160 8.03 -4.24 -5.30
N MET A 161 7.88 -5.03 -4.24
CA MET A 161 6.75 -4.94 -3.30
C MET A 161 6.73 -3.57 -2.61
N MET A 162 7.88 -3.12 -2.11
CA MET A 162 7.98 -1.83 -1.44
C MET A 162 7.66 -0.66 -2.38
N HIS A 163 8.14 -0.69 -3.62
CA HIS A 163 7.77 0.33 -4.61
C HIS A 163 6.28 0.28 -4.97
N LYS A 164 5.68 -0.91 -5.04
CA LYS A 164 4.24 -1.05 -5.27
C LYS A 164 3.37 -0.51 -4.12
N ARG A 165 3.88 -0.44 -2.90
CA ARG A 165 3.16 0.16 -1.77
C ARG A 165 2.74 1.62 -2.07
N TRP A 166 3.59 2.39 -2.75
CA TRP A 166 3.27 3.76 -3.17
C TRP A 166 2.02 3.85 -4.05
N ASN A 167 1.65 2.77 -4.73
CA ASN A 167 0.42 2.72 -5.51
C ASN A 167 -0.84 2.94 -4.67
N ILE A 168 -0.81 2.63 -3.38
CA ILE A 168 -1.92 2.94 -2.46
C ILE A 168 -2.11 4.45 -2.37
N GLU A 169 -1.02 5.20 -2.20
CA GLU A 169 -1.08 6.66 -2.04
C GLU A 169 -1.39 7.36 -3.38
N GLU A 170 -0.65 7.02 -4.43
CA GLU A 170 -0.76 7.69 -5.73
C GLU A 170 -2.01 7.26 -6.52
N ASN A 171 -2.37 5.99 -6.48
CA ASN A 171 -3.49 5.49 -7.27
C ASN A 171 -4.77 5.40 -6.44
N VAL A 172 -4.76 4.77 -5.27
CA VAL A 172 -5.98 4.55 -4.50
C VAL A 172 -6.42 5.83 -3.80
N PHE A 173 -5.62 6.36 -2.88
CA PHE A 173 -6.00 7.54 -2.10
C PHE A 173 -6.18 8.79 -2.96
N HIS A 174 -5.30 8.99 -3.95
CA HIS A 174 -5.45 10.11 -4.89
C HIS A 174 -6.78 10.02 -5.64
N GLN A 175 -7.13 8.85 -6.15
CA GLN A 175 -8.38 8.66 -6.90
C GLN A 175 -9.61 8.76 -6.01
N LEU A 176 -9.59 8.20 -4.80
CA LEU A 176 -10.67 8.35 -3.83
C LEU A 176 -10.93 9.83 -3.51
N LYS A 177 -9.86 10.60 -3.30
CA LYS A 177 -9.97 12.05 -3.02
C LYS A 177 -10.47 12.85 -4.22
N THR A 178 -9.97 12.53 -5.42
CA THR A 178 -10.18 13.37 -6.63
C THR A 178 -11.44 13.00 -7.39
N TYR A 179 -11.79 11.73 -7.48
CA TYR A 179 -12.89 11.25 -8.31
C TYR A 179 -14.12 10.82 -7.51
N TYR A 180 -13.94 10.45 -6.24
CA TYR A 180 -15.03 10.04 -5.36
C TYR A 180 -15.28 11.01 -4.22
N TYR A 181 -14.53 12.13 -4.17
CA TYR A 181 -14.68 13.17 -3.14
C TYR A 181 -14.65 12.64 -1.71
N ALA A 182 -13.83 11.62 -1.45
CA ALA A 182 -13.78 10.92 -0.17
C ALA A 182 -13.33 11.79 1.02
N LYS A 183 -12.86 13.03 0.78
CA LYS A 183 -12.60 14.02 1.82
C LYS A 183 -13.87 14.77 2.28
N HIS A 184 -14.95 14.68 1.51
CA HIS A 184 -16.18 15.39 1.81
C HIS A 184 -17.05 14.55 2.73
N CYS A 185 -17.48 15.13 3.83
CA CYS A 185 -18.41 14.48 4.76
C CYS A 185 -19.83 14.76 4.30
N TYR A 186 -20.47 13.81 3.65
CA TYR A 186 -21.86 13.93 3.19
C TYR A 186 -22.89 13.69 4.30
N CYS A 187 -22.51 12.93 5.35
CA CYS A 187 -23.42 12.57 6.42
C CYS A 187 -22.64 12.26 7.69
N HIS A 188 -22.85 13.03 8.74
CA HIS A 188 -22.15 12.82 10.02
C HIS A 188 -22.54 11.51 10.71
N ALA A 189 -23.81 11.10 10.61
CA ALA A 189 -24.31 9.88 11.24
C ALA A 189 -23.97 8.59 10.47
N GLY A 190 -23.65 8.68 9.20
CA GLY A 190 -23.44 7.52 8.32
C GLY A 190 -22.08 7.53 7.59
N VAL A 191 -21.07 8.19 8.11
CA VAL A 191 -19.75 8.35 7.47
C VAL A 191 -19.17 7.02 7.03
N GLU A 192 -19.20 6.02 7.90
CA GLU A 192 -18.68 4.69 7.60
C GLU A 192 -19.41 4.01 6.45
N ALA A 193 -20.75 4.06 6.47
CA ALA A 193 -21.56 3.46 5.41
C ALA A 193 -21.33 4.14 4.05
N VAL A 194 -21.29 5.47 4.02
CA VAL A 194 -20.99 6.24 2.80
C VAL A 194 -19.59 5.92 2.28
N PHE A 195 -18.61 5.84 3.16
CA PHE A 195 -17.26 5.51 2.78
C PHE A 195 -17.14 4.07 2.25
N LEU A 196 -17.81 3.10 2.87
CA LEU A 196 -17.89 1.72 2.38
C LEU A 196 -18.49 1.65 0.98
N LEU A 197 -19.59 2.35 0.73
CA LEU A 197 -20.19 2.41 -0.61
C LEU A 197 -19.22 3.01 -1.64
N THR A 198 -18.45 4.02 -1.24
CA THR A 198 -17.40 4.60 -2.08
C THR A 198 -16.31 3.59 -2.43
N LEU A 199 -15.87 2.77 -1.47
CA LEU A 199 -14.89 1.70 -1.71
C LEU A 199 -15.46 0.61 -2.63
N VAL A 200 -16.72 0.24 -2.47
CA VAL A 200 -17.39 -0.71 -3.37
C VAL A 200 -17.44 -0.16 -4.80
N ALA A 201 -17.85 1.09 -4.98
CA ALA A 201 -17.88 1.73 -6.29
C ALA A 201 -16.47 1.80 -6.92
N PHE A 202 -15.45 2.12 -6.14
CA PHE A 202 -14.05 2.07 -6.59
C PHE A 202 -13.67 0.67 -7.07
N ASN A 203 -13.94 -0.37 -6.30
CA ASN A 203 -13.62 -1.76 -6.64
C ASN A 203 -14.35 -2.23 -7.91
N ILE A 204 -15.64 -1.92 -8.05
CA ILE A 204 -16.42 -2.25 -9.25
C ILE A 204 -15.78 -1.60 -10.48
N ARG A 205 -15.40 -0.33 -10.41
CA ARG A 205 -14.72 0.35 -11.51
C ARG A 205 -13.37 -0.29 -11.84
N GLU A 206 -12.53 -0.60 -10.85
CA GLU A 206 -11.22 -1.22 -11.09
C GLU A 206 -11.37 -2.60 -11.74
N LEU A 207 -12.33 -3.41 -11.28
CA LEU A 207 -12.63 -4.71 -11.89
C LEU A 207 -13.18 -4.56 -13.32
N TYR A 208 -14.05 -3.59 -13.57
CA TYR A 208 -14.54 -3.28 -14.91
C TYR A 208 -13.39 -2.90 -15.85
N LEU A 209 -12.52 -1.96 -15.44
CA LEU A 209 -11.36 -1.56 -16.21
C LEU A 209 -10.42 -2.73 -16.48
N TYR A 210 -10.19 -3.59 -15.49
CA TYR A 210 -9.34 -4.77 -15.64
C TYR A 210 -9.93 -5.74 -16.68
N ARG A 211 -11.22 -6.05 -16.60
CA ARG A 211 -11.91 -6.96 -17.54
C ARG A 211 -11.96 -6.39 -18.95
N ARG A 212 -11.97 -5.07 -19.11
CA ARG A 212 -12.09 -4.36 -20.38
C ARG A 212 -10.79 -3.72 -20.85
N ILE A 213 -9.65 -4.06 -20.25
CA ILE A 213 -8.34 -3.45 -20.52
C ILE A 213 -7.95 -3.51 -22.01
N HIS A 214 -8.39 -4.56 -22.72
CA HIS A 214 -8.14 -4.71 -24.16
C HIS A 214 -8.85 -3.63 -24.99
N TRP A 215 -10.01 -3.16 -24.57
CA TRP A 215 -10.79 -2.14 -25.27
C TRP A 215 -10.17 -0.75 -25.14
N PHE A 216 -9.39 -0.54 -24.07
CA PHE A 216 -8.74 0.74 -23.79
C PHE A 216 -7.28 0.79 -24.24
N LYS A 217 -6.75 -0.32 -24.78
CA LYS A 217 -5.38 -0.40 -25.27
C LYS A 217 -5.22 0.48 -26.51
N GLY A 218 -4.31 1.48 -26.39
CA GLY A 218 -4.06 2.47 -27.45
C GLY A 218 -5.04 3.65 -27.46
N SER A 219 -6.07 3.68 -26.62
CA SER A 219 -6.97 4.83 -26.50
C SER A 219 -6.41 5.90 -25.57
N ARG A 220 -6.76 7.17 -25.82
CA ARG A 220 -6.48 8.30 -24.92
C ARG A 220 -7.46 8.40 -23.74
N VAL A 221 -8.20 7.33 -23.46
CA VAL A 221 -9.22 7.31 -22.41
C VAL A 221 -8.54 7.34 -21.05
N THR A 222 -8.89 8.31 -20.21
CA THR A 222 -8.38 8.45 -18.85
C THR A 222 -9.28 7.74 -17.85
N ARG A 223 -8.73 7.36 -16.68
CA ARG A 223 -9.55 6.83 -15.58
C ARG A 223 -10.70 7.78 -15.19
N LYS A 224 -10.46 9.08 -15.23
CA LYS A 224 -11.47 10.12 -14.97
C LYS A 224 -12.64 10.03 -15.96
N SER A 225 -12.36 9.94 -17.26
CA SER A 225 -13.41 9.84 -18.28
C SER A 225 -14.22 8.55 -18.15
N VAL A 226 -13.55 7.41 -17.85
CA VAL A 226 -14.25 6.13 -17.61
C VAL A 226 -15.13 6.21 -16.36
N THR A 227 -14.64 6.80 -15.28
CA THR A 227 -15.45 6.98 -14.06
C THR A 227 -16.70 7.82 -14.33
N ARG A 228 -16.57 8.87 -15.15
CA ARG A 228 -17.71 9.70 -15.55
C ARG A 228 -18.72 8.92 -16.39
N ILE A 229 -18.27 8.22 -17.44
CA ILE A 229 -19.13 7.40 -18.29
C ILE A 229 -19.84 6.35 -17.44
N PHE A 230 -19.12 5.64 -16.59
CA PHE A 230 -19.68 4.61 -15.71
C PHE A 230 -20.75 5.18 -14.76
N ARG A 231 -20.54 6.37 -14.22
CA ARG A 231 -21.54 7.07 -13.40
C ARG A 231 -22.76 7.43 -14.24
N ASP A 232 -22.53 8.02 -15.41
CA ASP A 232 -23.60 8.50 -16.29
C ASP A 232 -24.47 7.33 -16.80
N ASP A 233 -23.84 6.17 -17.10
CA ASP A 233 -24.54 4.92 -17.49
C ASP A 233 -25.36 4.28 -16.34
N LEU A 234 -25.02 4.57 -15.08
CA LEU A 234 -25.79 4.11 -13.92
C LEU A 234 -27.01 5.00 -13.60
N LEU A 235 -27.04 6.21 -14.13
CA LEU A 235 -28.18 7.12 -13.96
C LEU A 235 -29.27 6.74 -14.96
N VAL A 236 -30.49 6.62 -14.47
CA VAL A 236 -31.67 6.38 -15.34
C VAL A 236 -31.82 7.58 -16.29
N GLU A 237 -32.10 7.34 -17.58
CA GLU A 237 -32.17 8.37 -18.62
C GLU A 237 -33.01 9.60 -18.23
N ASN A 238 -34.12 9.39 -17.49
CA ASN A 238 -34.96 10.44 -17.00
C ASN A 238 -34.31 11.32 -15.89
N TYR A 239 -33.27 10.83 -15.20
CA TYR A 239 -32.59 11.58 -14.15
C TYR A 239 -31.57 12.57 -14.74
N CYS A 240 -30.95 12.21 -15.85
CA CYS A 240 -30.04 13.10 -16.56
C CYS A 240 -30.76 14.33 -17.11
N SER A 241 -31.97 14.16 -17.64
CA SER A 241 -32.80 15.28 -18.15
C SER A 241 -33.26 16.25 -17.06
N LEU A 242 -33.52 15.75 -15.84
CA LEU A 242 -33.90 16.60 -14.69
C LEU A 242 -32.74 17.42 -14.16
N LEU A 243 -31.52 16.85 -14.08
CA LEU A 243 -30.34 17.60 -13.60
C LEU A 243 -29.87 18.69 -14.53
N TYR A 244 -30.17 18.57 -15.84
CA TYR A 244 -29.82 19.61 -16.83
C TYR A 244 -30.90 20.67 -16.99
N GLN A 245 -32.12 20.49 -16.44
CA GLN A 245 -33.18 21.47 -16.45
C GLN A 245 -33.14 22.47 -15.25
N GLU A 246 -32.46 22.11 -14.15
CA GLU A 246 -32.35 22.97 -12.98
C GLU A 246 -31.13 23.92 -13.00
N GLY A 247 -30.31 23.88 -14.04
CA GLY A 247 -29.08 24.67 -14.21
C GLY A 247 -29.16 25.76 -15.27
N GLY A 248 -30.37 26.23 -15.62
CA GLY A 248 -30.65 27.35 -16.54
C GLY A 248 -31.01 28.62 -15.83
#